data_bd3a18cdb99923ee04c460064dd4ede4
#
_entry.id   bd3a18cdb99923ee04c460064dd4ede4
#
_cell.length_a   1.000
_cell.length_b   1.000
_cell.length_c   1.000
_cell.angle_alpha   90.00
_cell.angle_beta   90.00
_cell.angle_gamma   90.00
#
_symmetry.space_group_name_H-M   'P 1'
#
loop_
_entity.id
_entity.type
_entity.pdbx_description
1 polymer ?
#
loop_
_entity_poly.entity_id
_entity_poly.type
_entity_poly.pdbx_seq_one_letter_code
_entity_poly.pdbx_strand_id
1 'polypeptide(L)'
;QLMDDAWQALLQASGGETVGVSLVNPSQADRREVLTVSDRPVLVQVPAMAAKSLTDAVFDPEHPVHVQRGRDAIRMTNGLVDVCIDTRDGLVNSIVDLVSDRELLLSGQRANRLVLHPDYPDCFDAWELQQQYRHSGDPVDRVTDLRVTESLLRAQVRVERHAGQSSFVQTITLDADSRAVEFSVDVDWAERARVLKVDFPLDVAARSSRDEIQFGHIERPIEANTSWDDAHFESCGQQWMLLAEPRYAVALVNQSSYGHDVSPAGGDEHTPTMGVMARLTLLRSPQSPDPHPDQGCHHLVYSLLTDARVESAHVEAARLNQPLQVRSGTVELPSTARIEPVHGTAVIDAVKQAFDGSGDLVIRIHEAEGARSRVRLLLDRDGCVSEVDLLEDPIDEPTQQLPASTCSRVELTLRPFQILTLRVSQR
;
A
#
# COMPACT_ATOMS: atom_id res chain seq x y z
N GLN A 1 14.20 19.33 7.09
CA GLN A 1 14.31 20.59 7.87
C GLN A 1 12.94 21.05 8.36
N LEU A 2 11.91 21.35 7.49
CA LEU A 2 10.57 21.79 7.94
C LEU A 2 9.90 20.82 8.92
N MET A 3 10.01 19.52 8.66
CA MET A 3 9.47 18.47 9.53
C MET A 3 10.18 18.43 10.89
N ASP A 4 11.48 18.65 10.89
CA ASP A 4 12.27 18.63 12.12
C ASP A 4 12.02 19.89 12.96
N ASP A 5 11.88 21.05 12.31
CA ASP A 5 11.50 22.31 12.95
C ASP A 5 10.09 22.21 13.59
N ALA A 6 9.13 21.61 12.84
CA ALA A 6 7.77 21.36 13.35
C ALA A 6 7.78 20.39 14.55
N TRP A 7 8.60 19.34 14.50
CA TRP A 7 8.75 18.41 15.62
C TRP A 7 9.34 19.07 16.86
N GLN A 8 10.37 19.90 16.72
CA GLN A 8 10.97 20.64 17.84
C GLN A 8 9.96 21.62 18.46
N ALA A 9 9.17 22.32 17.64
CA ALA A 9 8.11 23.19 18.12
C ALA A 9 7.03 22.41 18.91
N LEU A 10 6.68 21.22 18.42
CA LEU A 10 5.70 20.35 19.06
C LEU A 10 6.23 19.83 20.41
N LEU A 11 7.49 19.37 20.48
CA LEU A 11 8.15 18.96 21.72
C LEU A 11 8.10 20.07 22.78
N GLN A 12 8.43 21.30 22.40
CA GLN A 12 8.37 22.45 23.30
C GLN A 12 6.94 22.78 23.78
N ALA A 13 5.97 22.78 22.84
CA ALA A 13 4.59 23.12 23.14
C ALA A 13 3.89 22.07 24.02
N SER A 14 4.23 20.80 23.88
CA SER A 14 3.64 19.70 24.66
C SER A 14 4.33 19.43 26.00
N GLY A 15 5.40 20.18 26.31
CA GLY A 15 6.22 19.90 27.51
C GLY A 15 6.97 18.57 27.46
N GLY A 16 7.21 18.06 26.24
CA GLY A 16 7.90 16.79 26.02
C GLY A 16 9.37 16.83 26.45
N GLU A 17 9.93 15.65 26.72
CA GLU A 17 11.33 15.50 27.09
C GLU A 17 12.21 15.41 25.85
N THR A 18 13.40 16.00 25.92
CA THR A 18 14.39 15.92 24.83
C THR A 18 15.11 14.57 24.75
N VAL A 19 14.92 13.73 25.77
CA VAL A 19 15.50 12.38 25.87
C VAL A 19 14.46 11.34 25.50
N GLY A 20 14.89 10.26 24.84
CA GLY A 20 14.02 9.17 24.42
C GLY A 20 13.67 9.22 22.94
N VAL A 21 12.69 8.43 22.57
CA VAL A 21 12.21 8.28 21.17
C VAL A 21 10.70 8.25 21.17
N SER A 22 10.09 8.97 20.26
CA SER A 22 8.65 8.89 19.96
C SER A 22 8.40 8.33 18.58
N LEU A 23 7.27 7.66 18.45
CA LEU A 23 6.69 7.22 17.20
C LEU A 23 5.51 8.12 16.87
N VAL A 24 5.51 8.67 15.66
CA VAL A 24 4.40 9.50 15.16
C VAL A 24 3.71 8.75 14.04
N ASN A 25 2.41 8.55 14.20
CA ASN A 25 1.55 8.00 13.16
C ASN A 25 0.85 9.14 12.40
N PRO A 26 1.26 9.46 11.18
CA PRO A 26 0.61 10.49 10.38
C PRO A 26 -0.68 10.00 9.71
N SER A 27 -0.93 8.68 9.70
CA SER A 27 -2.06 8.09 9.00
C SER A 27 -3.33 8.09 9.84
N GLN A 28 -4.45 7.95 9.17
CA GLN A 28 -5.80 7.92 9.74
C GLN A 28 -6.20 6.61 10.43
N ALA A 29 -5.41 5.56 10.27
CA ALA A 29 -5.66 4.24 10.84
C ALA A 29 -4.73 3.95 12.00
N ASP A 30 -5.21 3.22 12.99
CA ASP A 30 -4.37 2.65 14.03
C ASP A 30 -3.33 1.72 13.37
N ARG A 31 -2.08 1.85 13.78
CA ARG A 31 -0.97 1.10 13.19
C ARG A 31 -0.43 0.10 14.21
N ARG A 32 -0.37 -1.18 13.82
CA ARG A 32 0.35 -2.24 14.52
C ARG A 32 1.28 -2.90 13.50
N GLU A 33 2.57 -2.66 13.63
CA GLU A 33 3.55 -3.09 12.64
C GLU A 33 4.94 -3.28 13.23
N VAL A 34 5.78 -4.01 12.54
CA VAL A 34 7.20 -4.17 12.90
C VAL A 34 8.01 -3.06 12.25
N LEU A 35 8.64 -2.24 13.10
CA LEU A 35 9.61 -1.23 12.67
C LEU A 35 11.04 -1.67 12.93
N THR A 36 11.98 -1.12 12.18
CA THR A 36 13.40 -1.21 12.50
C THR A 36 13.82 0.05 13.26
N VAL A 37 14.19 -0.11 14.52
CA VAL A 37 14.71 0.98 15.36
C VAL A 37 16.09 0.60 15.84
N SER A 38 17.11 1.42 15.52
CA SER A 38 18.53 1.15 15.83
C SER A 38 18.96 -0.27 15.41
N ASP A 39 18.66 -0.62 14.16
CA ASP A 39 18.95 -1.92 13.51
C ASP A 39 18.29 -3.15 14.16
N ARG A 40 17.25 -2.94 14.95
CA ARG A 40 16.48 -4.03 15.58
C ARG A 40 15.01 -3.95 15.21
N PRO A 41 14.37 -5.06 14.83
CA PRO A 41 12.94 -5.10 14.66
C PRO A 41 12.24 -4.97 16.01
N VAL A 42 11.23 -4.13 16.08
CA VAL A 42 10.34 -3.95 17.24
C VAL A 42 8.89 -3.93 16.73
N LEU A 43 8.00 -4.65 17.40
CA LEU A 43 6.58 -4.58 17.11
C LEU A 43 5.98 -3.43 17.91
N VAL A 44 5.32 -2.49 17.22
CA VAL A 44 4.79 -1.29 17.84
C VAL A 44 3.31 -1.11 17.53
N GLN A 45 2.62 -0.38 18.42
CA GLN A 45 1.24 0.04 18.19
C GLN A 45 1.09 1.52 18.48
N VAL A 46 0.64 2.29 17.47
CA VAL A 46 0.43 3.73 17.56
C VAL A 46 -0.95 4.07 16.99
N PRO A 47 -1.82 4.74 17.77
CA PRO A 47 -3.14 5.15 17.28
C PRO A 47 -3.05 6.08 16.06
N ALA A 48 -4.16 6.18 15.34
CA ALA A 48 -4.29 7.09 14.19
C ALA A 48 -3.97 8.53 14.57
N MET A 49 -3.21 9.24 13.74
CA MET A 49 -2.88 10.67 13.91
C MET A 49 -2.44 11.03 15.34
N ALA A 50 -1.57 10.19 15.91
CA ALA A 50 -1.10 10.29 17.29
C ALA A 50 0.42 10.19 17.38
N ALA A 51 0.95 10.58 18.55
CA ALA A 51 2.33 10.29 18.90
C ALA A 51 2.39 9.49 20.20
N LYS A 52 3.32 8.54 20.28
CA LYS A 52 3.52 7.69 21.44
C LYS A 52 5.01 7.52 21.75
N SER A 53 5.35 7.46 23.03
CA SER A 53 6.70 7.04 23.44
C SER A 53 6.99 5.63 22.91
N LEU A 54 8.19 5.41 22.41
CA LEU A 54 8.60 4.07 21.94
C LEU A 54 8.44 3.01 23.03
N THR A 55 8.75 3.35 24.29
CA THR A 55 8.63 2.42 25.43
C THR A 55 7.21 1.95 25.66
N ASP A 56 6.21 2.81 25.42
CA ASP A 56 4.80 2.52 25.64
C ASP A 56 4.11 2.00 24.38
N ALA A 57 4.82 2.03 23.24
CA ALA A 57 4.34 1.55 21.96
C ALA A 57 4.76 0.11 21.63
N VAL A 58 5.75 -0.47 22.35
CA VAL A 58 6.28 -1.81 22.07
C VAL A 58 5.39 -2.89 22.67
N PHE A 59 5.13 -3.95 21.87
CA PHE A 59 4.31 -5.11 22.26
C PHE A 59 5.00 -6.42 21.88
N ASP A 60 4.57 -7.50 22.55
CA ASP A 60 4.92 -8.84 22.11
C ASP A 60 4.01 -9.29 20.94
N PRO A 61 4.52 -10.09 20.00
CA PRO A 61 3.72 -10.57 18.88
C PRO A 61 2.71 -11.63 19.33
N GLU A 62 1.49 -11.54 18.79
CA GLU A 62 0.47 -12.59 18.93
C GLU A 62 0.76 -13.74 17.94
N HIS A 63 1.30 -13.37 16.78
CA HIS A 63 1.64 -14.25 15.67
C HIS A 63 3.13 -14.09 15.31
N PRO A 64 4.06 -14.72 16.06
CA PRO A 64 5.49 -14.62 15.80
C PRO A 64 5.88 -15.29 14.49
N VAL A 65 6.97 -14.82 13.89
CA VAL A 65 7.50 -15.40 12.65
C VAL A 65 8.38 -16.62 12.94
N HIS A 66 8.22 -17.65 12.13
CA HIS A 66 9.03 -18.86 12.12
C HIS A 66 9.56 -19.15 10.72
N VAL A 67 10.82 -19.59 10.62
CA VAL A 67 11.47 -19.92 9.37
C VAL A 67 11.90 -21.40 9.38
N GLN A 68 11.56 -22.10 8.32
CA GLN A 68 12.07 -23.46 8.05
C GLN A 68 12.97 -23.44 6.82
N ARG A 69 14.21 -23.85 6.97
CA ARG A 69 15.20 -23.90 5.88
C ARG A 69 15.37 -25.34 5.42
N GLY A 70 14.84 -25.64 4.23
CA GLY A 70 15.05 -26.88 3.51
C GLY A 70 16.17 -26.76 2.47
N ARG A 71 16.46 -27.87 1.79
CA ARG A 71 17.43 -27.89 0.68
C ARG A 71 16.91 -27.14 -0.53
N ASP A 72 15.64 -27.33 -0.87
CA ASP A 72 15.03 -26.82 -2.10
C ASP A 72 14.05 -25.69 -1.85
N ALA A 73 13.73 -25.38 -0.58
CA ALA A 73 12.77 -24.35 -0.22
C ALA A 73 13.09 -23.71 1.14
N ILE A 74 12.74 -22.41 1.24
CA ILE A 74 12.67 -21.64 2.49
C ILE A 74 11.20 -21.35 2.74
N ARG A 75 10.72 -21.67 3.93
CA ARG A 75 9.35 -21.42 4.34
C ARG A 75 9.33 -20.42 5.50
N MET A 76 8.58 -19.33 5.34
CA MET A 76 8.35 -18.34 6.38
C MET A 76 6.87 -18.35 6.75
N THR A 77 6.54 -18.41 8.03
CA THR A 77 5.15 -18.34 8.50
C THR A 77 5.04 -17.55 9.77
N ASN A 78 3.94 -16.82 9.93
CA ASN A 78 3.55 -16.14 11.19
C ASN A 78 2.20 -16.67 11.73
N GLY A 79 1.70 -17.81 11.23
CA GLY A 79 0.40 -18.36 11.65
C GLY A 79 -0.82 -17.70 10.99
N LEU A 80 -0.65 -16.56 10.30
CA LEU A 80 -1.67 -15.92 9.46
C LEU A 80 -1.40 -16.19 7.99
N VAL A 81 -0.15 -16.08 7.59
CA VAL A 81 0.34 -16.29 6.22
C VAL A 81 1.52 -17.25 6.24
N ASP A 82 1.60 -18.10 5.23
CA ASP A 82 2.72 -18.98 4.96
C ASP A 82 3.27 -18.71 3.57
N VAL A 83 4.57 -18.46 3.47
CA VAL A 83 5.27 -18.12 2.22
C VAL A 83 6.37 -19.14 1.97
N CYS A 84 6.36 -19.76 0.79
CA CYS A 84 7.39 -20.70 0.36
C CYS A 84 8.20 -20.13 -0.80
N ILE A 85 9.51 -20.09 -0.66
CA ILE A 85 10.47 -19.58 -1.64
C ILE A 85 11.36 -20.73 -2.11
N ASP A 86 11.46 -20.92 -3.43
CA ASP A 86 12.36 -21.90 -4.03
C ASP A 86 13.81 -21.41 -3.94
N THR A 87 14.73 -22.23 -3.43
CA THR A 87 16.14 -21.84 -3.24
C THR A 87 16.94 -21.78 -4.54
N ARG A 88 16.43 -22.36 -5.63
CA ARG A 88 17.13 -22.43 -6.93
C ARG A 88 16.97 -21.13 -7.72
N ASP A 89 15.77 -20.56 -7.69
CA ASP A 89 15.42 -19.36 -8.45
C ASP A 89 15.06 -18.16 -7.56
N GLY A 90 14.94 -18.37 -6.23
CA GLY A 90 14.59 -17.34 -5.26
C GLY A 90 13.19 -16.74 -5.48
N LEU A 91 12.32 -17.43 -6.22
CA LEU A 91 10.94 -16.98 -6.49
C LEU A 91 9.98 -17.59 -5.48
N VAL A 92 8.88 -16.90 -5.28
CA VAL A 92 7.80 -17.38 -4.40
C VAL A 92 6.97 -18.41 -5.17
N ASN A 93 6.88 -19.63 -4.65
CA ASN A 93 6.14 -20.73 -5.26
C ASN A 93 4.85 -21.09 -4.55
N SER A 94 4.59 -20.49 -3.38
CA SER A 94 3.34 -20.64 -2.63
C SER A 94 3.18 -19.47 -1.67
N ILE A 95 1.96 -18.94 -1.56
CA ILE A 95 1.50 -18.01 -0.54
C ILE A 95 0.15 -18.51 -0.06
N VAL A 96 0.08 -18.99 1.18
CA VAL A 96 -1.15 -19.52 1.77
C VAL A 96 -1.70 -18.57 2.83
N ASP A 97 -2.93 -18.14 2.68
CA ASP A 97 -3.70 -17.54 3.77
C ASP A 97 -4.13 -18.67 4.72
N LEU A 98 -3.48 -18.78 5.87
CA LEU A 98 -3.72 -19.86 6.83
C LEU A 98 -5.06 -19.72 7.57
N VAL A 99 -5.64 -18.53 7.59
CA VAL A 99 -6.94 -18.29 8.25
C VAL A 99 -8.10 -18.82 7.38
N SER A 100 -7.99 -18.68 6.08
CA SER A 100 -8.97 -19.19 5.11
C SER A 100 -8.58 -20.53 4.49
N ASP A 101 -7.40 -21.08 4.83
CA ASP A 101 -6.79 -22.29 4.25
C ASP A 101 -6.73 -22.23 2.73
N ARG A 102 -6.20 -21.11 2.19
CA ARG A 102 -6.25 -20.81 0.77
C ARG A 102 -4.88 -20.52 0.19
N GLU A 103 -4.48 -21.31 -0.84
CA GLU A 103 -3.36 -20.99 -1.72
C GLU A 103 -3.74 -19.83 -2.64
N LEU A 104 -2.85 -18.83 -2.75
CA LEU A 104 -3.08 -17.64 -3.56
C LEU A 104 -2.47 -17.71 -4.94
N LEU A 105 -1.52 -18.59 -5.17
CA LEU A 105 -0.84 -18.70 -6.47
C LEU A 105 -1.46 -19.77 -7.35
N LEU A 106 -1.53 -19.49 -8.63
CA LEU A 106 -1.88 -20.48 -9.64
C LEU A 106 -0.89 -21.65 -9.60
N SER A 107 -1.41 -22.86 -9.65
CA SER A 107 -0.64 -24.10 -9.51
C SER A 107 0.57 -24.14 -10.47
N GLY A 108 1.74 -24.40 -9.91
CA GLY A 108 2.99 -24.46 -10.65
C GLY A 108 3.57 -23.14 -11.11
N GLN A 109 2.89 -22.02 -10.85
CA GLN A 109 3.36 -20.67 -11.19
C GLN A 109 4.29 -20.11 -10.11
N ARG A 110 4.93 -18.98 -10.43
CA ARG A 110 5.89 -18.29 -9.57
C ARG A 110 5.49 -16.82 -9.43
N ALA A 111 5.43 -16.31 -8.22
CA ALA A 111 5.18 -14.89 -7.93
C ALA A 111 6.48 -14.14 -7.60
N ASN A 112 6.40 -12.83 -7.60
CA ASN A 112 7.51 -11.90 -7.40
C ASN A 112 8.61 -12.08 -8.46
N ARG A 113 8.21 -12.43 -9.68
CA ARG A 113 9.11 -12.65 -10.79
C ARG A 113 9.35 -11.35 -11.55
N LEU A 114 10.60 -10.90 -11.58
CA LEU A 114 10.99 -9.75 -12.39
C LEU A 114 11.12 -10.18 -13.86
N VAL A 115 10.54 -9.35 -14.75
CA VAL A 115 10.60 -9.59 -16.20
C VAL A 115 10.98 -8.29 -16.92
N LEU A 116 11.99 -8.39 -17.79
CA LEU A 116 12.44 -7.31 -18.66
C LEU A 116 11.77 -7.43 -20.02
N HIS A 117 10.84 -6.53 -20.32
CA HIS A 117 10.17 -6.50 -21.61
C HIS A 117 10.85 -5.51 -22.57
N PRO A 118 10.89 -5.80 -23.89
CA PRO A 118 11.31 -4.81 -24.88
C PRO A 118 10.30 -3.68 -24.99
N ASP A 119 10.77 -2.44 -25.16
CA ASP A 119 9.95 -1.24 -25.29
C ASP A 119 10.37 -0.47 -26.54
N TYR A 120 9.68 -0.73 -27.65
CA TYR A 120 9.94 -0.11 -28.94
C TYR A 120 8.63 0.41 -29.56
N PRO A 121 8.06 1.51 -29.03
CA PRO A 121 6.86 2.10 -29.60
C PRO A 121 7.14 2.71 -30.98
N ASP A 122 6.13 2.74 -31.85
CA ASP A 122 6.27 3.29 -33.20
C ASP A 122 6.45 4.81 -33.20
N CYS A 123 5.86 5.49 -32.20
CA CYS A 123 5.97 6.93 -32.01
C CYS A 123 5.79 7.30 -30.54
N PHE A 124 6.06 8.55 -30.16
CA PHE A 124 5.86 9.08 -28.82
C PHE A 124 6.48 8.24 -27.71
N ASP A 125 7.73 7.90 -27.87
CA ASP A 125 8.51 6.91 -27.09
C ASP A 125 8.23 6.95 -25.58
N ALA A 126 8.25 8.12 -24.95
CA ALA A 126 8.00 8.22 -23.51
C ALA A 126 6.51 8.08 -23.11
N TRP A 127 5.58 8.25 -24.04
CA TRP A 127 4.14 8.29 -23.76
C TRP A 127 3.39 7.05 -24.20
N GLU A 128 3.89 6.31 -25.19
CA GLU A 128 3.26 5.10 -25.70
C GLU A 128 3.98 3.84 -25.24
N LEU A 129 3.22 2.80 -24.98
CA LEU A 129 3.66 1.43 -24.77
C LEU A 129 2.86 0.55 -25.73
N GLN A 130 3.53 -0.32 -26.49
CA GLN A 130 2.84 -1.19 -27.42
C GLN A 130 2.44 -2.52 -26.79
N GLN A 131 1.23 -2.97 -27.04
CA GLN A 131 0.67 -4.20 -26.45
C GLN A 131 1.55 -5.44 -26.68
N GLN A 132 2.28 -5.48 -27.80
CA GLN A 132 3.16 -6.59 -28.18
C GLN A 132 4.27 -6.88 -27.16
N TYR A 133 4.65 -5.93 -26.32
CA TYR A 133 5.66 -6.13 -25.28
C TYR A 133 5.32 -7.34 -24.38
N ARG A 134 4.04 -7.62 -24.17
CA ARG A 134 3.52 -8.70 -23.31
C ARG A 134 3.93 -10.10 -23.78
N HIS A 135 4.19 -10.25 -25.09
CA HIS A 135 4.51 -11.55 -25.70
C HIS A 135 6.02 -11.86 -25.71
N SER A 136 6.85 -10.90 -25.29
CA SER A 136 8.29 -11.05 -25.28
C SER A 136 8.86 -10.41 -24.02
N GLY A 137 9.27 -11.23 -23.09
CA GLY A 137 9.90 -10.79 -21.84
C GLY A 137 11.02 -11.75 -21.45
N ASP A 138 12.10 -11.18 -20.97
CA ASP A 138 13.26 -11.91 -20.47
C ASP A 138 13.17 -12.02 -18.95
N PRO A 139 12.87 -13.21 -18.36
CA PRO A 139 12.80 -13.36 -16.91
C PRO A 139 14.16 -13.14 -16.25
N VAL A 140 14.17 -12.43 -15.12
CA VAL A 140 15.35 -12.17 -14.30
C VAL A 140 15.46 -13.26 -13.22
N ASP A 141 15.61 -14.52 -13.64
CA ASP A 141 15.55 -15.68 -12.73
C ASP A 141 16.92 -16.11 -12.18
N ARG A 142 18.03 -15.65 -12.77
CA ARG A 142 19.37 -16.09 -12.36
C ARG A 142 19.75 -15.50 -11.01
N VAL A 143 19.80 -16.36 -10.00
CA VAL A 143 20.26 -16.02 -8.65
C VAL A 143 21.79 -16.03 -8.61
N THR A 144 22.37 -14.99 -8.02
CA THR A 144 23.82 -14.89 -7.73
C THR A 144 24.13 -15.05 -6.25
N ASP A 145 23.24 -14.62 -5.36
CA ASP A 145 23.31 -14.83 -3.91
C ASP A 145 21.91 -14.93 -3.31
N LEU A 146 21.77 -15.70 -2.23
CA LEU A 146 20.53 -15.82 -1.47
C LEU A 146 20.87 -15.90 0.02
N ARG A 147 20.29 -14.99 0.80
CA ARG A 147 20.49 -14.93 2.25
C ARG A 147 19.16 -14.85 2.99
N VAL A 148 19.16 -15.44 4.18
CA VAL A 148 17.99 -15.45 5.08
C VAL A 148 18.36 -14.83 6.40
N THR A 149 17.59 -13.85 6.84
CA THR A 149 17.64 -13.31 8.20
C THR A 149 16.33 -13.62 8.90
N GLU A 150 16.37 -13.87 10.19
CA GLU A 150 15.17 -14.25 10.95
C GLU A 150 15.21 -13.77 12.40
N SER A 151 14.06 -13.41 12.89
CA SER A 151 13.75 -13.16 14.29
C SER A 151 12.28 -13.54 14.55
N LEU A 152 11.82 -13.51 15.79
CA LEU A 152 10.39 -13.74 16.09
C LEU A 152 9.47 -12.64 15.54
N LEU A 153 10.05 -11.47 15.19
CA LEU A 153 9.28 -10.33 14.69
C LEU A 153 9.34 -10.19 13.17
N ARG A 154 10.45 -10.61 12.52
CA ARG A 154 10.66 -10.41 11.08
C ARG A 154 11.52 -11.50 10.49
N ALA A 155 11.10 -12.05 9.37
CA ALA A 155 11.92 -12.88 8.50
C ALA A 155 12.09 -12.23 7.14
N GLN A 156 13.29 -12.35 6.56
CA GLN A 156 13.60 -11.82 5.24
C GLN A 156 14.41 -12.82 4.43
N VAL A 157 14.03 -12.95 3.15
CA VAL A 157 14.83 -13.66 2.15
C VAL A 157 15.30 -12.63 1.13
N ARG A 158 16.62 -12.41 1.09
CA ARG A 158 17.29 -11.48 0.18
C ARG A 158 17.88 -12.27 -0.98
N VAL A 159 17.56 -11.89 -2.21
CA VAL A 159 17.97 -12.56 -3.44
C VAL A 159 18.65 -11.55 -4.36
N GLU A 160 19.90 -11.82 -4.73
CA GLU A 160 20.64 -11.00 -5.70
C GLU A 160 20.54 -11.58 -7.09
N ARG A 161 20.35 -10.72 -8.09
CA ARG A 161 20.19 -11.08 -9.51
C ARG A 161 20.91 -10.10 -10.41
N HIS A 162 21.25 -10.58 -11.62
CA HIS A 162 21.75 -9.71 -12.70
C HIS A 162 21.04 -10.07 -14.01
N ALA A 163 20.65 -9.04 -14.76
CA ALA A 163 20.16 -9.19 -16.12
C ALA A 163 20.56 -7.98 -16.96
N GLY A 164 20.96 -8.19 -18.20
CA GLY A 164 21.48 -7.12 -19.04
C GLY A 164 22.70 -6.42 -18.42
N GLN A 165 22.58 -5.11 -18.21
CA GLN A 165 23.60 -4.28 -17.56
C GLN A 165 23.20 -3.92 -16.12
N SER A 166 22.03 -4.37 -15.66
CA SER A 166 21.43 -4.00 -14.39
C SER A 166 21.63 -5.08 -13.32
N SER A 167 21.65 -4.64 -12.07
CA SER A 167 21.65 -5.52 -10.89
C SER A 167 20.40 -5.29 -10.04
N PHE A 168 19.92 -6.36 -9.42
CA PHE A 168 18.70 -6.37 -8.64
C PHE A 168 18.91 -7.06 -7.31
N VAL A 169 18.41 -6.47 -6.24
CA VAL A 169 18.35 -7.09 -4.93
C VAL A 169 16.89 -7.12 -4.50
N GLN A 170 16.26 -8.29 -4.60
CA GLN A 170 14.91 -8.49 -4.09
C GLN A 170 14.95 -8.91 -2.63
N THR A 171 14.10 -8.33 -1.79
CA THR A 171 13.90 -8.78 -0.41
C THR A 171 12.43 -9.13 -0.22
N ILE A 172 12.17 -10.34 0.25
CA ILE A 172 10.85 -10.85 0.58
C ILE A 172 10.76 -10.83 2.11
N THR A 173 9.82 -10.08 2.67
CA THR A 173 9.69 -9.86 4.11
C THR A 173 8.34 -10.39 4.61
N LEU A 174 8.37 -11.14 5.70
CA LEU A 174 7.19 -11.48 6.48
C LEU A 174 7.38 -10.98 7.90
N ASP A 175 6.45 -10.16 8.36
CA ASP A 175 6.43 -9.60 9.70
C ASP A 175 5.45 -10.34 10.61
N ALA A 176 5.73 -10.32 11.91
CA ALA A 176 4.80 -10.78 12.94
C ALA A 176 3.48 -9.98 12.88
N ASP A 177 2.38 -10.64 13.16
CA ASP A 177 1.02 -10.09 13.18
C ASP A 177 0.54 -9.50 11.82
N SER A 178 1.30 -9.65 10.73
CA SER A 178 0.97 -9.13 9.40
C SER A 178 0.26 -10.16 8.53
N ARG A 179 -0.78 -9.72 7.80
CA ARG A 179 -1.39 -10.46 6.69
C ARG A 179 -0.80 -10.10 5.32
N ALA A 180 0.14 -9.16 5.29
CA ALA A 180 0.82 -8.74 4.08
C ALA A 180 2.20 -9.39 3.97
N VAL A 181 2.55 -9.82 2.77
CA VAL A 181 3.92 -10.16 2.38
C VAL A 181 4.49 -8.96 1.66
N GLU A 182 5.54 -8.35 2.22
CA GLU A 182 6.20 -7.20 1.64
C GLU A 182 7.36 -7.64 0.75
N PHE A 183 7.52 -6.94 -0.34
CA PHE A 183 8.59 -7.10 -1.31
C PHE A 183 9.28 -5.76 -1.53
N SER A 184 10.60 -5.76 -1.54
CA SER A 184 11.37 -4.61 -1.99
C SER A 184 12.36 -5.01 -3.06
N VAL A 185 12.68 -4.08 -3.95
CA VAL A 185 13.66 -4.27 -5.02
C VAL A 185 14.58 -3.05 -5.05
N ASP A 186 15.83 -3.26 -4.69
CA ASP A 186 16.91 -2.31 -4.96
C ASP A 186 17.46 -2.60 -6.34
N VAL A 187 17.45 -1.60 -7.22
CA VAL A 187 17.86 -1.74 -8.61
C VAL A 187 18.96 -0.74 -8.93
N ASP A 188 20.07 -1.22 -9.49
CA ASP A 188 21.01 -0.36 -10.24
C ASP A 188 20.66 -0.50 -11.71
N TRP A 189 19.88 0.46 -12.21
CA TRP A 189 19.21 0.41 -13.51
C TRP A 189 20.07 1.01 -14.61
N ALA A 190 20.42 0.20 -15.61
CA ALA A 190 21.23 0.61 -16.74
C ALA A 190 20.65 0.19 -18.11
N GLU A 191 19.40 -0.29 -18.12
CA GLU A 191 18.73 -0.75 -19.35
C GLU A 191 18.25 0.42 -20.22
N ARG A 192 18.06 0.13 -21.51
CA ARG A 192 17.49 1.07 -22.51
C ARG A 192 16.42 0.37 -23.32
N ALA A 193 15.36 1.09 -23.67
CA ALA A 193 14.20 0.57 -24.39
C ALA A 193 13.66 -0.72 -23.73
N ARG A 194 13.50 -0.65 -22.41
CA ARG A 194 13.00 -1.76 -21.60
C ARG A 194 11.95 -1.27 -20.61
N VAL A 195 11.02 -2.16 -20.30
CA VAL A 195 10.08 -2.05 -19.18
C VAL A 195 10.40 -3.18 -18.21
N LEU A 196 10.57 -2.86 -16.94
CA LEU A 196 10.68 -3.82 -15.84
C LEU A 196 9.32 -4.01 -15.20
N LYS A 197 8.82 -5.24 -15.19
CA LYS A 197 7.61 -5.61 -14.46
C LYS A 197 7.88 -6.68 -13.43
N VAL A 198 6.99 -6.78 -12.44
CA VAL A 198 6.94 -7.89 -11.49
C VAL A 198 5.60 -8.62 -11.62
N ASP A 199 5.66 -9.94 -11.73
CA ASP A 199 4.54 -10.83 -12.01
C ASP A 199 3.99 -11.48 -10.73
N PHE A 200 2.63 -11.49 -10.62
CA PHE A 200 1.87 -12.18 -9.60
C PHE A 200 0.74 -13.00 -10.25
N PRO A 201 0.96 -14.31 -10.53
CA PRO A 201 -0.07 -15.20 -11.04
C PRO A 201 -0.97 -15.67 -9.88
N LEU A 202 -2.14 -15.05 -9.72
CA LEU A 202 -3.02 -15.23 -8.58
C LEU A 202 -4.19 -16.14 -8.91
N ASP A 203 -4.48 -17.10 -8.03
CA ASP A 203 -5.68 -17.96 -8.08
C ASP A 203 -6.89 -17.25 -7.45
N VAL A 204 -7.30 -16.17 -8.11
CA VAL A 204 -8.46 -15.36 -7.75
C VAL A 204 -9.32 -15.17 -8.99
N ALA A 205 -10.55 -15.64 -8.95
CA ALA A 205 -11.50 -15.57 -10.06
C ALA A 205 -12.12 -14.15 -10.20
N ALA A 206 -11.25 -13.13 -10.26
CA ALA A 206 -11.67 -11.77 -10.41
C ALA A 206 -12.11 -11.47 -11.86
N ARG A 207 -13.22 -10.74 -12.01
CA ARG A 207 -13.72 -10.27 -13.32
C ARG A 207 -13.33 -8.84 -13.61
N SER A 208 -13.00 -8.09 -12.57
CA SER A 208 -12.52 -6.71 -12.63
C SER A 208 -11.48 -6.49 -11.55
N SER A 209 -10.61 -5.52 -11.76
CA SER A 209 -9.78 -4.91 -10.72
C SER A 209 -10.48 -3.67 -10.19
N ARG A 210 -10.30 -3.38 -8.90
CA ARG A 210 -10.59 -2.08 -8.31
C ARG A 210 -9.27 -1.39 -8.06
N ASP A 211 -9.05 -0.32 -8.79
CA ASP A 211 -7.78 0.41 -8.76
C ASP A 211 -7.99 1.76 -8.07
N GLU A 212 -7.24 2.04 -7.03
CA GLU A 212 -7.33 3.30 -6.32
C GLU A 212 -7.01 4.47 -7.23
N ILE A 213 -7.83 5.50 -7.13
CA ILE A 213 -7.65 6.82 -7.71
C ILE A 213 -7.91 7.87 -6.64
N GLN A 214 -7.81 9.16 -7.00
CA GLN A 214 -8.08 10.26 -6.09
C GLN A 214 -9.51 10.17 -5.52
N PHE A 215 -9.63 10.09 -4.19
CA PHE A 215 -10.90 10.06 -3.46
C PHE A 215 -11.82 8.88 -3.81
N GLY A 216 -11.24 7.72 -4.08
CA GLY A 216 -12.02 6.51 -4.35
C GLY A 216 -11.26 5.48 -5.18
N HIS A 217 -11.99 4.70 -5.95
CA HIS A 217 -11.43 3.71 -6.86
C HIS A 217 -12.25 3.64 -8.15
N ILE A 218 -11.64 3.10 -9.18
CA ILE A 218 -12.29 2.77 -10.45
C ILE A 218 -12.29 1.26 -10.65
N GLU A 219 -13.39 0.73 -11.16
CA GLU A 219 -13.49 -0.68 -11.52
C GLU A 219 -13.19 -0.86 -13.02
N ARG A 220 -12.22 -1.76 -13.34
CA ARG A 220 -11.78 -2.05 -14.70
C ARG A 220 -11.99 -3.53 -15.03
N PRO A 221 -12.61 -3.86 -16.17
CA PRO A 221 -12.76 -5.26 -16.60
C PRO A 221 -11.41 -5.88 -16.90
N ILE A 222 -11.24 -7.17 -16.56
CA ILE A 222 -10.01 -7.94 -16.82
C ILE A 222 -10.11 -8.64 -18.17
N GLU A 223 -11.30 -9.06 -18.58
CA GLU A 223 -11.52 -9.69 -19.88
C GLU A 223 -11.68 -8.65 -20.99
N ALA A 224 -10.91 -8.79 -22.06
CA ALA A 224 -11.02 -7.96 -23.24
C ALA A 224 -11.99 -8.60 -24.24
N ASN A 225 -13.24 -8.18 -24.23
CA ASN A 225 -14.30 -8.70 -25.12
C ASN A 225 -14.52 -7.85 -26.37
N THR A 226 -13.97 -6.66 -26.41
CA THR A 226 -14.07 -5.72 -27.54
C THR A 226 -12.68 -5.16 -27.87
N SER A 227 -12.54 -4.59 -29.08
CA SER A 227 -11.30 -3.88 -29.46
C SER A 227 -11.02 -2.66 -28.56
N TRP A 228 -12.06 -2.11 -27.94
CA TRP A 228 -11.93 -1.04 -26.96
C TRP A 228 -11.29 -1.56 -25.67
N ASP A 229 -11.74 -2.69 -25.15
CA ASP A 229 -11.16 -3.32 -23.94
C ASP A 229 -9.73 -3.76 -24.21
N ASP A 230 -9.46 -4.35 -25.39
CA ASP A 230 -8.12 -4.79 -25.79
C ASP A 230 -7.12 -3.63 -25.88
N ALA A 231 -7.58 -2.43 -26.24
CA ALA A 231 -6.74 -1.23 -26.27
C ALA A 231 -6.37 -0.72 -24.86
N HIS A 232 -7.07 -1.13 -23.80
CA HIS A 232 -6.80 -0.77 -22.41
C HIS A 232 -5.95 -1.83 -21.71
N PHE A 233 -4.89 -2.28 -22.36
CA PHE A 233 -4.01 -3.34 -21.87
C PHE A 233 -3.07 -2.91 -20.72
N GLU A 234 -2.90 -1.63 -20.48
CA GLU A 234 -2.20 -1.03 -19.35
C GLU A 234 -3.14 -0.08 -18.62
N SER A 235 -2.98 -0.03 -17.32
CA SER A 235 -3.77 0.82 -16.44
C SER A 235 -2.85 1.59 -15.48
N CYS A 236 -3.40 2.61 -14.84
CA CYS A 236 -2.74 3.25 -13.72
C CYS A 236 -3.68 3.31 -12.51
N GLY A 237 -3.12 3.06 -11.37
CA GLY A 237 -3.73 3.26 -10.06
C GLY A 237 -2.77 4.02 -9.18
N GLN A 238 -3.20 4.41 -7.98
CA GLN A 238 -2.29 5.09 -7.06
C GLN A 238 -1.58 4.08 -6.15
N GLN A 239 -2.19 3.74 -5.03
CA GLN A 239 -1.49 3.01 -3.98
C GLN A 239 -1.86 1.53 -3.91
N TRP A 240 -3.03 1.15 -4.40
CA TRP A 240 -3.47 -0.24 -4.35
C TRP A 240 -4.36 -0.63 -5.54
N MET A 241 -4.30 -1.91 -5.86
CA MET A 241 -5.18 -2.62 -6.77
C MET A 241 -5.77 -3.80 -6.00
N LEU A 242 -7.11 -3.94 -5.99
CA LEU A 242 -7.83 -4.99 -5.30
C LEU A 242 -8.49 -5.93 -6.32
N LEU A 243 -8.20 -7.22 -6.19
CA LEU A 243 -8.73 -8.29 -7.01
C LEU A 243 -9.65 -9.16 -6.15
N ALA A 244 -10.91 -9.19 -6.51
CA ALA A 244 -11.94 -9.80 -5.68
C ALA A 244 -12.77 -10.86 -6.42
N GLU A 245 -13.08 -11.90 -5.70
CA GLU A 245 -14.15 -12.86 -6.01
C GLU A 245 -15.19 -12.87 -4.89
N PRO A 246 -16.33 -13.57 -5.03
CA PRO A 246 -17.30 -13.64 -3.94
C PRO A 246 -16.67 -14.17 -2.65
N ARG A 247 -16.59 -13.35 -1.61
CA ARG A 247 -16.11 -13.65 -0.24
C ARG A 247 -14.61 -13.65 -0.02
N TYR A 248 -13.77 -13.41 -1.01
CA TYR A 248 -12.34 -13.32 -0.85
C TYR A 248 -11.73 -12.30 -1.80
N ALA A 249 -10.74 -11.58 -1.34
CA ALA A 249 -9.98 -10.67 -2.18
C ALA A 249 -8.52 -10.60 -1.74
N VAL A 250 -7.67 -10.20 -2.67
CA VAL A 250 -6.28 -9.83 -2.41
C VAL A 250 -6.05 -8.41 -2.88
N ALA A 251 -5.14 -7.70 -2.23
CA ALA A 251 -4.70 -6.40 -2.72
C ALA A 251 -3.20 -6.41 -3.01
N LEU A 252 -2.84 -5.94 -4.19
CA LEU A 252 -1.47 -5.60 -4.52
C LEU A 252 -1.29 -4.11 -4.25
N VAL A 253 -0.46 -3.81 -3.25
CA VAL A 253 -0.24 -2.45 -2.73
C VAL A 253 1.15 -2.01 -3.14
N ASN A 254 1.35 -0.75 -3.50
CA ASN A 254 2.63 -0.25 -3.97
C ASN A 254 3.00 1.10 -3.36
N GLN A 255 4.28 1.41 -3.43
CA GLN A 255 4.85 2.70 -3.14
C GLN A 255 5.31 3.33 -4.47
N SER A 256 4.51 4.28 -4.99
CA SER A 256 4.84 5.08 -6.20
C SER A 256 4.96 4.34 -7.55
N SER A 257 4.54 3.09 -7.66
CA SER A 257 4.52 2.33 -8.94
C SER A 257 3.12 2.31 -9.53
N TYR A 258 2.73 3.36 -10.23
CA TYR A 258 1.33 3.58 -10.67
C TYR A 258 0.89 2.71 -11.84
N GLY A 259 1.83 2.30 -12.70
CA GLY A 259 1.54 1.47 -13.88
C GLY A 259 1.30 0.01 -13.49
N HIS A 260 0.25 -0.59 -14.03
CA HIS A 260 -0.04 -2.00 -13.82
C HIS A 260 -0.88 -2.57 -14.95
N ASP A 261 -0.94 -3.88 -15.04
CA ASP A 261 -1.88 -4.59 -15.87
C ASP A 261 -2.40 -5.84 -15.17
N VAL A 262 -3.63 -6.21 -15.53
CA VAL A 262 -4.25 -7.46 -15.09
C VAL A 262 -4.81 -8.17 -16.30
N SER A 263 -4.53 -9.45 -16.44
CA SER A 263 -5.04 -10.27 -17.52
C SER A 263 -5.49 -11.63 -17.00
N PRO A 264 -6.43 -12.31 -17.69
CA PRO A 264 -6.81 -13.68 -17.36
C PRO A 264 -5.59 -14.61 -17.39
N ALA A 265 -5.50 -15.52 -16.42
CA ALA A 265 -4.40 -16.48 -16.33
C ALA A 265 -4.88 -17.85 -15.80
N GLY A 266 -4.12 -18.90 -16.09
CA GLY A 266 -4.44 -20.25 -15.62
C GLY A 266 -5.63 -20.82 -16.38
N GLY A 267 -5.50 -21.58 -17.33
CA GLY A 267 -6.49 -22.24 -18.17
C GLY A 267 -5.82 -22.78 -19.41
N ASP A 268 -6.42 -23.75 -20.03
CA ASP A 268 -6.00 -24.29 -21.31
C ASP A 268 -7.20 -24.30 -22.28
N GLU A 269 -7.02 -24.84 -23.50
CA GLU A 269 -8.06 -24.95 -24.52
C GLU A 269 -9.34 -25.67 -24.02
N HIS A 270 -9.28 -26.40 -22.90
CA HIS A 270 -10.38 -27.24 -22.40
C HIS A 270 -10.80 -26.86 -20.96
N THR A 271 -10.01 -26.04 -20.26
CA THR A 271 -10.25 -25.64 -18.88
C THR A 271 -10.48 -24.14 -18.80
N PRO A 272 -11.57 -23.64 -18.19
CA PRO A 272 -11.80 -22.21 -18.01
C PRO A 272 -10.63 -21.56 -17.26
N THR A 273 -10.31 -20.33 -17.61
CA THR A 273 -9.39 -19.49 -16.85
C THR A 273 -9.86 -19.37 -15.41
N MET A 274 -9.02 -19.73 -14.46
CA MET A 274 -9.40 -19.80 -13.04
C MET A 274 -8.78 -18.66 -12.19
N GLY A 275 -7.88 -17.86 -12.75
CA GLY A 275 -7.20 -16.79 -12.02
C GLY A 275 -6.77 -15.67 -12.92
N VAL A 276 -5.89 -14.81 -12.38
CA VAL A 276 -5.38 -13.62 -13.06
C VAL A 276 -3.85 -13.53 -12.96
N MET A 277 -3.24 -12.93 -13.97
CA MET A 277 -1.89 -12.41 -13.91
C MET A 277 -1.98 -10.93 -13.58
N ALA A 278 -1.56 -10.54 -12.38
CA ALA A 278 -1.41 -9.15 -11.98
C ALA A 278 0.07 -8.75 -12.08
N ARG A 279 0.35 -7.59 -12.67
CA ARG A 279 1.72 -7.09 -12.85
C ARG A 279 1.82 -5.63 -12.46
N LEU A 280 2.87 -5.26 -11.72
CA LEU A 280 3.25 -3.87 -11.51
C LEU A 280 4.36 -3.48 -12.47
N THR A 281 4.28 -2.30 -13.07
CA THR A 281 5.36 -1.69 -13.82
C THR A 281 6.27 -0.98 -12.83
N LEU A 282 7.50 -1.45 -12.71
CA LEU A 282 8.47 -0.93 -11.74
C LEU A 282 9.32 0.19 -12.33
N LEU A 283 9.88 -0.01 -13.53
CA LEU A 283 10.71 0.98 -14.24
C LEU A 283 10.47 0.90 -15.75
N ARG A 284 10.71 2.03 -16.44
CA ARG A 284 10.62 2.11 -17.89
C ARG A 284 11.70 3.05 -18.42
N SER A 285 12.42 2.65 -19.46
CA SER A 285 13.52 3.42 -20.05
C SER A 285 13.29 3.74 -21.52
N PRO A 286 12.35 4.65 -21.87
CA PRO A 286 12.26 5.19 -23.21
C PRO A 286 13.57 5.92 -23.57
N GLN A 287 13.78 6.28 -24.83
CA GLN A 287 15.00 6.95 -25.29
C GLN A 287 14.78 8.40 -25.75
N SER A 288 13.55 8.85 -25.76
CA SER A 288 13.16 10.20 -26.18
C SER A 288 11.93 10.67 -25.40
N PRO A 289 11.85 11.95 -24.97
CA PRO A 289 12.80 13.04 -25.23
C PRO A 289 14.07 13.01 -24.37
N ASP A 290 14.05 12.33 -23.23
CA ASP A 290 15.25 12.11 -22.40
C ASP A 290 15.99 10.85 -22.90
N PRO A 291 17.27 10.92 -23.27
CA PRO A 291 18.04 9.77 -23.71
C PRO A 291 18.51 8.85 -22.57
N HIS A 292 18.32 9.26 -21.30
CA HIS A 292 18.76 8.53 -20.10
C HIS A 292 17.73 8.54 -18.98
N PRO A 293 16.43 8.28 -19.26
CA PRO A 293 15.42 8.31 -18.22
C PRO A 293 15.62 7.13 -17.26
N ASP A 294 15.35 7.37 -15.99
CA ASP A 294 15.37 6.37 -14.92
C ASP A 294 16.70 5.61 -14.71
N GLN A 295 17.81 6.06 -15.32
CA GLN A 295 19.12 5.45 -15.09
C GLN A 295 19.59 5.71 -13.66
N GLY A 296 20.17 4.67 -13.01
CA GLY A 296 20.74 4.76 -11.67
C GLY A 296 20.04 3.89 -10.64
N CYS A 297 20.20 4.25 -9.36
CA CYS A 297 19.70 3.45 -8.24
C CYS A 297 18.25 3.78 -7.89
N HIS A 298 17.43 2.76 -7.77
CA HIS A 298 16.03 2.84 -7.35
C HIS A 298 15.77 1.89 -6.19
N HIS A 299 14.88 2.30 -5.29
CA HIS A 299 14.33 1.45 -4.23
C HIS A 299 12.80 1.42 -4.39
N LEU A 300 12.24 0.26 -4.67
CA LEU A 300 10.84 0.05 -4.99
C LEU A 300 10.23 -0.91 -3.97
N VAL A 301 9.06 -0.56 -3.41
CA VAL A 301 8.39 -1.37 -2.39
C VAL A 301 6.95 -1.63 -2.80
N TYR A 302 6.50 -2.86 -2.62
CA TYR A 302 5.12 -3.29 -2.83
C TYR A 302 4.80 -4.45 -1.90
N SER A 303 3.52 -4.72 -1.69
CA SER A 303 3.08 -5.84 -0.85
C SER A 303 1.86 -6.54 -1.44
N LEU A 304 1.71 -7.83 -1.11
CA LEU A 304 0.51 -8.61 -1.37
C LEU A 304 -0.21 -8.85 -0.03
N LEU A 305 -1.39 -8.26 0.10
CA LEU A 305 -2.26 -8.38 1.27
C LEU A 305 -3.30 -9.47 1.03
N THR A 306 -3.38 -10.45 1.94
CA THR A 306 -4.35 -11.55 1.90
C THR A 306 -5.67 -11.15 2.57
N ASP A 307 -6.80 -11.75 2.16
CA ASP A 307 -8.15 -11.46 2.67
C ASP A 307 -8.44 -9.95 2.76
N ALA A 308 -8.13 -9.26 1.65
CA ALA A 308 -8.16 -7.81 1.56
C ALA A 308 -9.59 -7.27 1.46
N ARG A 309 -9.76 -6.04 1.95
CA ARG A 309 -10.93 -5.19 1.77
C ARG A 309 -10.44 -3.79 1.42
N VAL A 310 -11.31 -2.94 0.93
CA VAL A 310 -10.96 -1.53 0.65
C VAL A 310 -10.34 -0.85 1.87
N GLU A 311 -10.92 -1.04 3.05
CA GLU A 311 -10.38 -0.52 4.31
C GLU A 311 -8.96 -1.01 4.60
N SER A 312 -8.73 -2.34 4.56
CA SER A 312 -7.41 -2.91 4.86
C SER A 312 -6.37 -2.59 3.77
N ALA A 313 -6.80 -2.43 2.50
CA ALA A 313 -5.93 -1.96 1.43
C ALA A 313 -5.46 -0.52 1.67
N HIS A 314 -6.35 0.39 2.12
CA HIS A 314 -5.96 1.75 2.52
C HIS A 314 -5.00 1.76 3.73
N VAL A 315 -5.21 0.89 4.72
CA VAL A 315 -4.31 0.78 5.88
C VAL A 315 -2.92 0.32 5.44
N GLU A 316 -2.84 -0.71 4.60
CA GLU A 316 -1.57 -1.21 4.07
C GLU A 316 -0.89 -0.18 3.16
N ALA A 317 -1.66 0.52 2.33
CA ALA A 317 -1.17 1.61 1.50
C ALA A 317 -0.58 2.74 2.35
N ALA A 318 -1.25 3.13 3.42
CA ALA A 318 -0.73 4.11 4.37
C ALA A 318 0.55 3.60 5.06
N ARG A 319 0.65 2.29 5.35
CA ARG A 319 1.87 1.70 5.91
C ARG A 319 3.07 1.90 4.98
N LEU A 320 2.91 1.68 3.70
CA LEU A 320 3.99 1.84 2.72
C LEU A 320 4.28 3.30 2.37
N ASN A 321 3.25 4.13 2.20
CA ASN A 321 3.37 5.49 1.67
C ASN A 321 3.46 6.59 2.74
N GLN A 322 2.97 6.31 3.95
CA GLN A 322 3.00 7.20 5.11
C GLN A 322 3.56 6.45 6.33
N PRO A 323 4.84 6.04 6.31
CA PRO A 323 5.41 5.22 7.37
C PRO A 323 5.37 5.93 8.72
N LEU A 324 5.33 5.14 9.80
CA LEU A 324 5.52 5.65 11.15
C LEU A 324 6.86 6.39 11.23
N GLN A 325 6.84 7.59 11.80
CA GLN A 325 8.04 8.40 11.93
C GLN A 325 8.70 8.17 13.28
N VAL A 326 9.98 7.86 13.27
CA VAL A 326 10.80 7.74 14.48
C VAL A 326 11.43 9.11 14.76
N ARG A 327 11.14 9.69 15.92
CA ARG A 327 11.59 11.04 16.30
C ARG A 327 12.31 11.03 17.64
N SER A 328 13.38 11.83 17.76
CA SER A 328 14.08 12.02 19.03
C SER A 328 13.24 12.87 20.00
N GLY A 329 13.27 12.51 21.27
CA GLY A 329 12.46 13.11 22.34
C GLY A 329 11.21 12.31 22.65
N THR A 330 10.65 12.51 23.83
CA THR A 330 9.45 11.80 24.31
C THR A 330 8.25 12.74 24.33
N VAL A 331 7.26 12.42 23.52
CA VAL A 331 5.96 13.12 23.42
C VAL A 331 4.84 12.10 23.32
N GLU A 332 3.76 12.36 24.02
CA GLU A 332 2.49 11.64 23.87
C GLU A 332 1.39 12.59 23.42
N LEU A 333 0.78 12.28 22.29
CA LEU A 333 -0.34 13.03 21.73
C LEU A 333 -1.47 12.07 21.40
N PRO A 334 -2.71 12.39 21.82
CA PRO A 334 -3.88 11.62 21.44
C PRO A 334 -4.15 11.76 19.94
N SER A 335 -4.99 10.88 19.40
CA SER A 335 -5.49 11.02 18.02
C SER A 335 -6.23 12.32 17.83
N THR A 336 -5.75 13.18 16.92
CA THR A 336 -6.39 14.46 16.61
C THR A 336 -7.78 14.26 16.00
N ALA A 337 -7.89 13.28 15.08
CA ALA A 337 -9.17 12.90 14.46
C ALA A 337 -9.12 11.40 14.11
N ARG A 338 -10.27 10.73 14.22
CA ARG A 338 -10.43 9.32 13.92
C ARG A 338 -11.81 9.01 13.39
N ILE A 339 -11.90 8.10 12.43
CA ILE A 339 -13.17 7.56 11.94
C ILE A 339 -13.43 6.20 12.58
N GLU A 340 -14.64 6.05 13.13
CA GLU A 340 -15.20 4.76 13.52
C GLU A 340 -16.28 4.37 12.50
N PRO A 341 -16.13 3.24 11.79
CA PRO A 341 -17.18 2.77 10.89
C PRO A 341 -18.41 2.32 11.68
N VAL A 342 -19.59 2.69 11.20
CA VAL A 342 -20.87 2.12 11.62
C VAL A 342 -21.38 1.18 10.54
N HIS A 343 -21.23 1.60 9.28
CA HIS A 343 -21.51 0.84 8.07
C HIS A 343 -20.75 1.47 6.90
N GLY A 344 -20.00 0.67 6.13
CA GLY A 344 -19.16 1.14 5.04
C GLY A 344 -17.85 1.78 5.55
N THR A 345 -17.07 2.33 4.63
CA THR A 345 -15.73 2.84 4.88
C THR A 345 -15.59 4.30 4.45
N ALA A 346 -15.01 5.11 5.29
CA ALA A 346 -14.59 6.47 4.94
C ALA A 346 -13.13 6.70 5.34
N VAL A 347 -12.46 7.53 4.56
CA VAL A 347 -11.03 7.83 4.68
C VAL A 347 -10.86 9.31 5.02
N ILE A 348 -9.97 9.64 5.96
CA ILE A 348 -9.54 11.01 6.22
C ILE A 348 -8.38 11.33 5.28
N ASP A 349 -8.59 12.24 4.34
CA ASP A 349 -7.57 12.65 3.38
C ASP A 349 -6.63 13.71 3.93
N ALA A 350 -7.17 14.61 4.76
CA ALA A 350 -6.40 15.70 5.35
C ALA A 350 -6.95 16.14 6.70
N VAL A 351 -6.04 16.47 7.59
CA VAL A 351 -6.28 17.21 8.83
C VAL A 351 -5.28 18.37 8.85
N LYS A 352 -5.77 19.60 8.86
CA LYS A 352 -4.93 20.79 8.78
C LYS A 352 -5.56 21.97 9.48
N GLN A 353 -4.79 23.02 9.72
CA GLN A 353 -5.32 24.32 10.13
C GLN A 353 -6.04 25.01 8.97
N ALA A 354 -7.09 25.76 9.27
CA ALA A 354 -7.82 26.58 8.32
C ALA A 354 -6.90 27.60 7.63
N PHE A 355 -7.11 27.79 6.32
CA PHE A 355 -6.27 28.66 5.50
C PHE A 355 -6.34 30.15 5.93
N ASP A 356 -7.44 30.58 6.53
CA ASP A 356 -7.66 31.96 6.98
C ASP A 356 -6.86 32.35 8.23
N GLY A 357 -6.09 31.43 8.82
CA GLY A 357 -5.27 31.66 10.00
C GLY A 357 -6.06 31.79 11.31
N SER A 358 -7.34 31.42 11.34
CA SER A 358 -8.19 31.42 12.55
C SER A 358 -7.69 30.48 13.64
N GLY A 359 -6.91 29.42 13.26
CA GLY A 359 -6.54 28.33 14.15
C GLY A 359 -7.57 27.20 14.21
N ASP A 360 -8.69 27.32 13.48
CA ASP A 360 -9.66 26.26 13.32
C ASP A 360 -9.04 25.04 12.63
N LEU A 361 -9.61 23.85 12.92
CA LEU A 361 -9.19 22.62 12.27
C LEU A 361 -10.08 22.35 11.05
N VAL A 362 -9.47 21.96 9.93
CA VAL A 362 -10.18 21.50 8.73
C VAL A 362 -9.89 20.02 8.52
N ILE A 363 -10.95 19.22 8.34
CA ILE A 363 -10.88 17.78 8.13
C ILE A 363 -11.57 17.46 6.82
N ARG A 364 -10.87 16.80 5.89
CA ARG A 364 -11.41 16.30 4.64
C ARG A 364 -11.54 14.80 4.69
N ILE A 365 -12.71 14.31 4.29
CA ILE A 365 -13.09 12.91 4.35
C ILE A 365 -13.71 12.53 3.01
N HIS A 366 -13.47 11.32 2.53
CA HIS A 366 -14.23 10.74 1.42
C HIS A 366 -14.80 9.37 1.77
N GLU A 367 -15.89 9.00 1.11
CA GLU A 367 -16.44 7.65 1.14
C GLU A 367 -15.65 6.77 0.16
N ALA A 368 -15.11 5.63 0.62
CA ALA A 368 -14.07 4.91 -0.10
C ALA A 368 -14.55 3.64 -0.84
N GLU A 369 -15.76 3.12 -0.56
CA GLU A 369 -16.25 1.86 -1.15
C GLU A 369 -17.14 2.04 -2.39
N GLY A 370 -17.52 3.29 -2.71
CA GLY A 370 -18.52 3.55 -3.73
C GLY A 370 -19.94 3.16 -3.29
N ALA A 371 -20.20 3.20 -1.98
CA ALA A 371 -21.46 2.79 -1.35
C ALA A 371 -22.06 3.92 -0.48
N ARG A 372 -23.19 3.66 0.13
CA ARG A 372 -23.72 4.55 1.19
C ARG A 372 -23.09 4.15 2.51
N SER A 373 -22.36 5.05 3.12
CA SER A 373 -21.64 4.79 4.35
C SER A 373 -22.16 5.66 5.51
N ARG A 374 -22.12 5.12 6.70
CA ARG A 374 -22.39 5.83 7.96
C ARG A 374 -21.20 5.63 8.89
N VAL A 375 -20.60 6.73 9.30
CA VAL A 375 -19.39 6.73 10.13
C VAL A 375 -19.51 7.73 11.27
N ARG A 376 -18.64 7.60 12.27
CA ARG A 376 -18.48 8.57 13.35
C ARG A 376 -17.11 9.18 13.26
N LEU A 377 -17.08 10.50 13.16
CA LEU A 377 -15.86 11.26 13.35
C LEU A 377 -15.68 11.53 14.84
N LEU A 378 -14.54 11.13 15.37
CA LEU A 378 -14.10 11.41 16.74
C LEU A 378 -12.98 12.44 16.71
N LEU A 379 -13.03 13.42 17.59
CA LEU A 379 -12.05 14.50 17.74
C LEU A 379 -11.40 14.42 19.12
N ASP A 380 -10.18 14.91 19.24
CA ASP A 380 -9.46 14.99 20.52
C ASP A 380 -10.04 16.05 21.47
N ARG A 381 -10.89 16.94 20.94
CA ARG A 381 -11.48 18.06 21.67
C ARG A 381 -12.88 18.40 21.19
N ASP A 382 -13.66 19.06 22.04
CA ASP A 382 -14.95 19.59 21.64
C ASP A 382 -14.79 20.83 20.75
N GLY A 383 -15.57 20.90 19.68
CA GLY A 383 -15.61 22.04 18.76
C GLY A 383 -16.97 22.20 18.09
N CYS A 384 -17.21 23.36 17.54
CA CYS A 384 -18.36 23.63 16.65
C CYS A 384 -18.00 23.09 15.27
N VAL A 385 -18.72 22.06 14.78
CA VAL A 385 -18.46 21.43 13.49
C VAL A 385 -19.41 22.00 12.45
N SER A 386 -18.87 22.49 11.35
CA SER A 386 -19.63 22.98 10.19
C SER A 386 -19.12 22.35 8.90
N GLU A 387 -20.00 22.16 7.92
CA GLU A 387 -19.63 21.76 6.58
C GLU A 387 -19.21 23.00 5.78
N VAL A 388 -18.08 22.86 5.06
CA VAL A 388 -17.52 23.91 4.21
C VAL A 388 -17.20 23.33 2.83
N ASP A 389 -16.97 24.17 1.84
CA ASP A 389 -16.54 23.75 0.53
C ASP A 389 -15.03 23.38 0.49
N LEU A 390 -14.51 23.06 -0.68
CA LEU A 390 -13.09 22.69 -0.86
C LEU A 390 -12.14 23.87 -0.64
N LEU A 391 -12.61 25.11 -0.72
CA LEU A 391 -11.87 26.34 -0.44
C LEU A 391 -12.03 26.79 1.02
N GLU A 392 -12.77 26.00 1.83
CA GLU A 392 -13.04 26.25 3.25
C GLU A 392 -14.04 27.36 3.51
N ASP A 393 -14.79 27.76 2.48
CA ASP A 393 -15.87 28.74 2.60
C ASP A 393 -17.17 28.08 3.08
N PRO A 394 -18.00 28.81 3.86
CA PRO A 394 -19.32 28.33 4.30
C PRO A 394 -20.21 27.99 3.09
N ILE A 395 -20.98 26.91 3.21
CA ILE A 395 -21.97 26.51 2.21
C ILE A 395 -23.39 26.79 2.67
N ASP A 396 -24.25 27.25 1.74
CA ASP A 396 -25.64 27.57 2.05
C ASP A 396 -26.53 26.35 2.34
N GLU A 397 -26.24 25.23 1.65
CA GLU A 397 -27.01 23.98 1.77
C GLU A 397 -26.10 22.80 2.21
N PRO A 398 -25.83 22.66 3.52
CA PRO A 398 -25.03 21.55 4.04
C PRO A 398 -25.70 20.19 3.77
N THR A 399 -24.86 19.20 3.42
CA THR A 399 -25.34 17.84 3.17
C THR A 399 -25.50 17.03 4.47
N GLN A 400 -24.89 17.51 5.58
CA GLN A 400 -24.89 16.84 6.86
C GLN A 400 -25.80 17.56 7.87
N GLN A 401 -26.48 16.77 8.71
CA GLN A 401 -27.17 17.30 9.89
C GLN A 401 -26.20 17.33 11.07
N LEU A 402 -25.47 18.43 11.20
CA LEU A 402 -24.45 18.59 12.23
C LEU A 402 -25.05 19.14 13.55
N PRO A 403 -24.48 18.77 14.72
CA PRO A 403 -24.93 19.32 16.00
C PRO A 403 -24.73 20.83 16.07
N ALA A 404 -25.73 21.55 16.58
CA ALA A 404 -25.65 23.00 16.80
C ALA A 404 -24.76 23.39 17.99
N SER A 405 -24.44 22.46 18.88
CA SER A 405 -23.56 22.64 20.04
C SER A 405 -22.16 22.08 19.76
N THR A 406 -21.19 22.51 20.57
CA THR A 406 -19.84 21.91 20.55
C THR A 406 -19.89 20.42 20.85
N CYS A 407 -19.11 19.63 20.12
CA CYS A 407 -19.02 18.19 20.29
C CYS A 407 -17.65 17.67 19.84
N SER A 408 -17.25 16.54 20.39
CA SER A 408 -16.08 15.74 19.98
C SER A 408 -16.46 14.48 19.22
N ARG A 409 -17.76 14.30 18.92
CA ARG A 409 -18.27 13.13 18.19
C ARG A 409 -19.39 13.55 17.27
N VAL A 410 -19.21 13.25 15.98
CA VAL A 410 -20.15 13.58 14.90
C VAL A 410 -20.51 12.35 14.10
N GLU A 411 -21.81 12.07 13.93
CA GLU A 411 -22.26 11.05 12.98
C GLU A 411 -22.40 11.66 11.58
N LEU A 412 -21.83 10.97 10.59
CA LEU A 412 -21.83 11.37 9.19
C LEU A 412 -22.47 10.29 8.33
N THR A 413 -23.26 10.71 7.36
CA THR A 413 -23.84 9.84 6.33
C THR A 413 -23.32 10.30 4.98
N LEU A 414 -22.59 9.41 4.29
CA LEU A 414 -21.91 9.72 3.04
C LEU A 414 -22.58 8.97 1.87
N ARG A 415 -22.69 9.65 0.73
CA ARG A 415 -23.05 9.04 -0.56
C ARG A 415 -21.82 8.38 -1.18
N PRO A 416 -22.01 7.48 -2.17
CA PRO A 416 -20.89 6.88 -2.90
C PRO A 416 -19.88 7.93 -3.36
N PHE A 417 -18.61 7.74 -2.99
CA PHE A 417 -17.47 8.61 -3.31
C PHE A 417 -17.66 10.09 -2.95
N GLN A 418 -18.54 10.39 -1.98
CA GLN A 418 -18.74 11.77 -1.53
C GLN A 418 -17.49 12.28 -0.80
N ILE A 419 -16.98 13.42 -1.24
CA ILE A 419 -15.98 14.21 -0.52
C ILE A 419 -16.72 15.16 0.40
N LEU A 420 -16.31 15.23 1.67
CA LEU A 420 -16.87 16.10 2.70
C LEU A 420 -15.73 16.86 3.36
N THR A 421 -15.84 18.19 3.43
CA THR A 421 -14.91 19.03 4.16
C THR A 421 -15.62 19.60 5.39
N LEU A 422 -15.04 19.39 6.55
CA LEU A 422 -15.56 19.86 7.83
C LEU A 422 -14.59 20.86 8.45
N ARG A 423 -15.12 21.95 8.98
CA ARG A 423 -14.39 22.92 9.79
C ARG A 423 -14.80 22.77 11.25
N VAL A 424 -13.83 22.66 12.14
CA VAL A 424 -14.00 22.54 13.59
C VAL A 424 -13.45 23.78 14.24
N SER A 425 -14.33 24.65 14.72
CA SER A 425 -13.95 25.90 15.39
C SER A 425 -14.01 25.74 16.90
N GLN A 426 -12.99 26.27 17.58
CA GLN A 426 -13.01 26.44 19.03
C GLN A 426 -13.71 27.77 19.35
N ARG A 427 -14.70 27.70 20.21
CA ARG A 427 -15.34 28.92 20.76
C ARG A 427 -14.53 29.49 21.91
#